data_92ac4839f19cd1fd2a78396af84e8eb4
#
_entry.id   92ac4839f19cd1fd2a78396af84e8eb4
#
_cell.length_a   1.000
_cell.length_b   1.000
_cell.length_c   1.000
_cell.angle_alpha   90.00
_cell.angle_beta   90.00
_cell.angle_gamma   90.00
#
_symmetry.space_group_name_H-M   'P 1'
#
loop_
_entity.id
_entity.type
_entity.pdbx_description
1 polymer ?
#
loop_
_entity_poly.entity_id
_entity_poly.type
_entity_poly.pdbx_seq_one_letter_code
_entity_poly.pdbx_strand_id
1 'polypeptide(L)'
;MKRNILNKIAIVCLLVVAAGCKSKKLVVVNRPVKDSVAAVKVNDVATRLAAVRSKQVTFNTFSGRAKTKLNVNGDENDVTFNVRIARDQKIWISITAILGVEAARAVITPDSIMVVNRLQGLYIREPFRFIHQFAGKLVNFKTVQSLLVGNAIGELLNDNSIFTPQGTNTVVNGNLQDLIYRLLLGADLKVTQTTLTNQLAKQSLQVTNGAFIQANNRIVPSQIDINSTSGNKKIQASLRYNKVEFDLPLEYPFSIPKSYERTN
;
A
#
# COMPACT_ATOMS: atom_id res chain seq x y z
N MET A 1 -10.72 21.66 22.06
CA MET A 1 -9.58 20.78 21.75
C MET A 1 -9.95 19.49 21.02
N LYS A 2 -11.11 18.87 21.23
CA LYS A 2 -11.51 17.58 20.60
C LYS A 2 -11.74 17.63 19.07
N ARG A 3 -12.08 18.79 18.50
CA ARG A 3 -12.40 18.98 17.05
C ARG A 3 -11.23 18.79 16.09
N ASN A 4 -9.99 19.05 16.53
CA ASN A 4 -8.81 18.96 15.67
C ASN A 4 -8.24 17.53 15.55
N ILE A 5 -8.56 16.66 16.50
CA ILE A 5 -8.09 15.25 16.51
C ILE A 5 -8.87 14.43 15.49
N LEU A 6 -10.19 14.64 15.43
CA LEU A 6 -11.06 13.91 14.51
C LEU A 6 -10.90 14.31 13.03
N ASN A 7 -10.53 15.56 12.73
CA ASN A 7 -10.17 15.97 11.36
C ASN A 7 -8.90 15.27 10.86
N LYS A 8 -7.97 14.96 11.77
CA LYS A 8 -6.77 14.18 11.45
C LYS A 8 -7.09 12.71 11.19
N ILE A 9 -8.11 12.17 11.86
CA ILE A 9 -8.61 10.80 11.68
C ILE A 9 -9.29 10.65 10.31
N ALA A 10 -10.01 11.65 9.82
CA ALA A 10 -10.68 11.61 8.52
C ALA A 10 -9.73 11.35 7.34
N ILE A 11 -8.51 11.88 7.40
CA ILE A 11 -7.50 11.73 6.35
C ILE A 11 -6.83 10.36 6.43
N VAL A 12 -6.69 9.83 7.63
CA VAL A 12 -6.09 8.53 7.89
C VAL A 12 -7.13 7.43 7.78
N CYS A 13 -8.38 7.77 7.98
CA CYS A 13 -9.51 6.90 7.69
C CYS A 13 -9.60 6.41 6.24
N LEU A 14 -8.63 6.68 5.39
CA LEU A 14 -8.50 6.07 4.06
C LEU A 14 -8.23 4.57 4.12
N LEU A 15 -8.10 3.99 5.28
CA LEU A 15 -7.56 2.64 5.46
C LEU A 15 -8.34 1.74 6.42
N VAL A 16 -9.66 1.88 6.57
CA VAL A 16 -10.27 1.04 7.60
C VAL A 16 -11.71 0.66 7.41
N VAL A 17 -12.05 -0.68 7.35
CA VAL A 17 -13.19 -1.31 7.89
C VAL A 17 -13.84 -2.47 7.27
N ALA A 18 -14.41 -3.36 7.89
CA ALA A 18 -15.41 -4.22 7.74
C ALA A 18 -16.07 -5.24 8.26
N ALA A 19 -16.59 -6.05 8.37
CA ALA A 19 -16.77 -7.46 8.73
C ALA A 19 -18.08 -8.00 8.15
N GLY A 20 -18.24 -9.16 7.92
CA GLY A 20 -18.06 -10.50 8.17
C GLY A 20 -19.00 -11.38 7.39
N CYS A 21 -18.62 -12.51 7.17
CA CYS A 21 -19.24 -13.82 7.10
C CYS A 21 -18.67 -14.74 6.04
N LYS A 22 -18.25 -15.93 6.53
CA LYS A 22 -17.78 -17.15 5.85
C LYS A 22 -16.61 -17.04 4.88
N SER A 23 -15.43 -17.25 5.47
CA SER A 23 -14.15 -17.43 4.81
C SER A 23 -14.08 -18.73 4.01
N LYS A 24 -13.82 -18.64 2.72
CA LYS A 24 -13.08 -19.70 2.04
C LYS A 24 -11.64 -19.65 2.55
N LYS A 25 -11.11 -20.75 3.07
CA LYS A 25 -9.74 -20.86 3.57
C LYS A 25 -8.77 -20.49 2.45
N LEU A 26 -7.93 -19.49 2.71
CA LEU A 26 -6.78 -19.18 1.86
C LEU A 26 -5.76 -20.31 2.00
N VAL A 27 -5.29 -20.84 0.89
CA VAL A 27 -4.24 -21.86 0.90
C VAL A 27 -2.91 -21.15 1.08
N VAL A 28 -2.26 -21.36 2.23
CA VAL A 28 -0.89 -20.91 2.46
C VAL A 28 0.03 -21.81 1.65
N VAL A 29 0.74 -21.24 0.69
CA VAL A 29 1.76 -21.96 -0.08
C VAL A 29 3.04 -22.00 0.73
N ASN A 30 3.31 -23.11 1.43
CA ASN A 30 4.63 -23.42 1.94
C ASN A 30 5.52 -23.77 0.74
N ARG A 31 6.50 -22.93 0.42
CA ARG A 31 7.44 -23.17 -0.66
C ARG A 31 8.49 -24.16 -0.23
N PRO A 32 8.71 -25.28 -0.97
CA PRO A 32 9.93 -26.06 -0.79
C PRO A 32 11.12 -25.22 -1.29
N VAL A 33 12.13 -25.06 -0.46
CA VAL A 33 13.43 -24.50 -0.85
C VAL A 33 14.06 -25.54 -1.78
N LYS A 34 14.08 -25.26 -3.08
CA LYS A 34 14.88 -26.03 -4.02
C LYS A 34 16.29 -25.48 -4.01
N ASP A 35 17.20 -26.17 -3.35
CA ASP A 35 18.63 -25.95 -3.47
C ASP A 35 19.07 -26.20 -4.90
N SER A 36 19.28 -25.15 -5.66
CA SER A 36 20.18 -25.19 -6.82
C SER A 36 20.66 -23.77 -7.12
N VAL A 37 21.70 -23.36 -6.41
CA VAL A 37 22.41 -22.12 -6.71
C VAL A 37 23.33 -22.37 -7.89
N ALA A 38 22.82 -22.37 -9.11
CA ALA A 38 23.64 -22.05 -10.27
C ALA A 38 23.88 -20.54 -10.23
N ALA A 39 25.04 -20.08 -9.79
CA ALA A 39 25.44 -18.68 -9.80
C ALA A 39 25.58 -18.20 -11.25
N VAL A 40 24.48 -17.78 -11.84
CA VAL A 40 24.52 -17.01 -13.08
C VAL A 40 25.08 -15.65 -12.71
N LYS A 41 26.34 -15.39 -13.05
CA LYS A 41 26.94 -14.05 -13.01
C LYS A 41 26.27 -13.18 -14.08
N VAL A 42 25.08 -12.71 -13.79
CA VAL A 42 24.42 -11.70 -14.61
C VAL A 42 24.95 -10.34 -14.14
N ASN A 43 25.95 -9.83 -14.82
CA ASN A 43 26.61 -8.56 -14.50
C ASN A 43 25.86 -7.34 -15.07
N ASP A 44 24.67 -7.54 -15.64
CA ASP A 44 23.90 -6.48 -16.29
C ASP A 44 22.72 -6.04 -15.42
N VAL A 45 22.75 -4.79 -14.99
CA VAL A 45 21.67 -4.16 -14.21
C VAL A 45 20.34 -4.22 -14.98
N ALA A 46 20.35 -3.99 -16.28
CA ALA A 46 19.13 -4.02 -17.09
C ALA A 46 18.45 -5.40 -17.06
N THR A 47 19.24 -6.48 -17.17
CA THR A 47 18.72 -7.86 -17.07
C THR A 47 18.14 -8.16 -15.68
N ARG A 48 18.81 -7.71 -14.62
CA ARG A 48 18.29 -7.84 -13.24
C ARG A 48 17.00 -7.05 -13.03
N LEU A 49 16.95 -5.83 -13.52
CA LEU A 49 15.74 -5.01 -13.48
C LEU A 49 14.59 -5.68 -14.24
N ALA A 50 14.84 -6.21 -15.44
CA ALA A 50 13.85 -6.95 -16.22
C ALA A 50 13.33 -8.16 -15.45
N ALA A 51 14.23 -8.93 -14.81
CA ALA A 51 13.87 -10.08 -13.98
C ALA A 51 12.98 -9.68 -12.80
N VAL A 52 13.30 -8.60 -12.07
CA VAL A 52 12.45 -8.08 -10.99
C VAL A 52 11.10 -7.62 -11.53
N ARG A 53 11.09 -6.85 -12.63
CA ARG A 53 9.84 -6.37 -13.25
C ARG A 53 8.92 -7.51 -13.69
N SER A 54 9.48 -8.59 -14.23
CA SER A 54 8.70 -9.76 -14.67
C SER A 54 8.00 -10.51 -13.52
N LYS A 55 8.44 -10.30 -12.27
CA LYS A 55 7.84 -10.91 -11.07
C LYS A 55 6.78 -10.04 -10.41
N GLN A 56 6.58 -8.81 -10.89
CA GLN A 56 5.55 -7.93 -10.36
C GLN A 56 4.16 -8.40 -10.80
N VAL A 57 3.18 -8.20 -9.92
CA VAL A 57 1.79 -8.56 -10.20
C VAL A 57 1.20 -7.58 -11.22
N THR A 58 0.69 -8.12 -12.32
CA THR A 58 -0.06 -7.37 -13.32
C THR A 58 -1.55 -7.68 -13.21
N PHE A 59 -2.40 -6.68 -13.39
CA PHE A 59 -3.86 -6.81 -13.28
C PHE A 59 -4.54 -5.64 -13.99
N ASN A 60 -5.81 -5.80 -14.35
CA ASN A 60 -6.69 -4.70 -14.77
C ASN A 60 -7.47 -4.15 -13.60
N THR A 61 -8.02 -5.03 -12.77
CA THR A 61 -8.69 -4.67 -11.52
C THR A 61 -8.18 -5.52 -10.36
N PHE A 62 -8.17 -4.93 -9.17
CA PHE A 62 -7.84 -5.59 -7.90
C PHE A 62 -8.92 -5.29 -6.88
N SER A 63 -9.36 -6.31 -6.16
CA SER A 63 -10.22 -6.19 -4.99
C SER A 63 -9.57 -6.88 -3.80
N GLY A 64 -9.41 -6.15 -2.72
CA GLY A 64 -8.85 -6.65 -1.48
C GLY A 64 -9.71 -6.29 -0.27
N ARG A 65 -9.79 -7.21 0.69
CA ARG A 65 -10.42 -7.00 1.98
C ARG A 65 -9.45 -7.40 3.07
N ALA A 66 -9.13 -6.46 3.97
CA ALA A 66 -8.15 -6.68 5.03
C ALA A 66 -8.68 -6.27 6.40
N LYS A 67 -8.43 -7.06 7.44
CA LYS A 67 -8.44 -6.56 8.82
C LYS A 67 -7.21 -5.67 9.00
N THR A 68 -7.38 -4.53 9.65
CA THR A 68 -6.32 -3.53 9.72
C THR A 68 -6.22 -2.93 11.11
N LYS A 69 -5.02 -2.93 11.68
CA LYS A 69 -4.68 -2.09 12.83
C LYS A 69 -4.08 -0.80 12.31
N LEU A 70 -4.70 0.31 12.65
CA LEU A 70 -4.27 1.64 12.21
C LEU A 70 -3.91 2.48 13.43
N ASN A 71 -2.69 2.98 13.48
CA ASN A 71 -2.25 3.93 14.49
C ASN A 71 -1.83 5.24 13.82
N VAL A 72 -2.40 6.34 14.28
CA VAL A 72 -2.11 7.67 13.80
C VAL A 72 -1.73 8.58 14.94
N ASN A 73 -0.45 8.89 15.04
CA ASN A 73 0.09 9.73 16.10
C ASN A 73 -0.25 9.22 17.50
N GLY A 74 -0.39 7.89 17.69
CA GLY A 74 -0.74 7.26 18.95
C GLY A 74 -2.21 6.81 19.05
N ASP A 75 -3.11 7.34 18.23
CA ASP A 75 -4.51 6.91 18.20
C ASP A 75 -4.65 5.61 17.43
N GLU A 76 -4.95 4.51 18.13
CA GLU A 76 -5.05 3.17 17.58
C GLU A 76 -6.50 2.76 17.32
N ASN A 77 -6.76 2.17 16.14
CA ASN A 77 -8.08 1.74 15.72
C ASN A 77 -8.02 0.39 15.00
N ASP A 78 -8.81 -0.56 15.47
CA ASP A 78 -9.03 -1.82 14.78
C ASP A 78 -10.19 -1.67 13.77
N VAL A 79 -9.91 -2.05 12.56
CA VAL A 79 -10.80 -1.77 11.46
C VAL A 79 -10.55 -2.76 10.34
N THR A 80 -11.46 -2.91 9.41
CA THR A 80 -11.23 -3.64 8.19
C THR A 80 -11.36 -2.71 6.98
N PHE A 81 -10.77 -2.94 5.93
CA PHE A 81 -10.44 -2.14 4.80
C PHE A 81 -10.87 -2.85 3.51
N ASN A 82 -11.78 -2.28 2.77
CA ASN A 82 -12.09 -2.77 1.43
C ASN A 82 -11.44 -1.84 0.42
N VAL A 83 -10.58 -2.38 -0.42
CA VAL A 83 -9.94 -1.65 -1.50
C VAL A 83 -10.35 -2.22 -2.84
N ARG A 84 -10.58 -1.34 -3.81
CA ARG A 84 -10.81 -1.68 -5.22
C ARG A 84 -9.92 -0.77 -6.07
N ILE A 85 -9.20 -1.37 -7.01
CA ILE A 85 -8.30 -0.64 -7.90
C ILE A 85 -8.71 -0.92 -9.34
N ALA A 86 -8.96 0.14 -10.10
CA ALA A 86 -8.84 0.12 -11.55
C ALA A 86 -7.42 0.59 -11.87
N ARG A 87 -6.61 -0.28 -12.44
CA ARG A 87 -5.19 -0.04 -12.66
C ARG A 87 -4.93 1.28 -13.36
N ASP A 88 -4.03 2.06 -12.79
CA ASP A 88 -3.57 3.37 -13.29
C ASP A 88 -4.69 4.44 -13.44
N GLN A 89 -5.90 4.15 -12.96
CA GLN A 89 -7.05 5.04 -13.09
C GLN A 89 -7.62 5.47 -11.74
N LYS A 90 -7.87 4.51 -10.83
CA LYS A 90 -8.63 4.78 -9.62
C LYS A 90 -8.34 3.77 -8.51
N ILE A 91 -8.20 4.27 -7.29
CA ILE A 91 -8.23 3.48 -6.06
C ILE A 91 -9.45 3.92 -5.27
N TRP A 92 -10.34 2.99 -4.97
CA TRP A 92 -11.51 3.19 -4.13
C TRP A 92 -11.33 2.43 -2.83
N ILE A 93 -11.67 3.08 -1.74
CA ILE A 93 -11.49 2.54 -0.40
C ILE A 93 -12.76 2.79 0.39
N SER A 94 -13.25 1.75 1.03
CA SER A 94 -14.33 1.84 2.01
C SER A 94 -13.84 1.36 3.37
N ILE A 95 -14.21 2.10 4.32
CA ILE A 95 -13.74 2.03 5.69
C ILE A 95 -14.95 1.84 6.61
N THR A 96 -15.15 0.66 7.22
CA THR A 96 -16.22 0.42 8.21
C THR A 96 -15.64 0.12 9.59
N ALA A 97 -15.94 0.74 10.70
CA ALA A 97 -15.46 0.51 12.06
C ALA A 97 -16.07 -0.77 12.70
N ILE A 98 -15.72 -1.09 13.90
CA ILE A 98 -16.36 -2.12 14.70
C ILE A 98 -17.89 -1.93 14.61
N LEU A 99 -18.66 -3.02 14.56
CA LEU A 99 -20.13 -3.06 14.39
C LEU A 99 -20.65 -2.80 12.96
N GLY A 100 -19.77 -2.80 11.95
CA GLY A 100 -20.21 -2.75 10.55
C GLY A 100 -20.63 -1.35 10.05
N VAL A 101 -20.38 -0.28 10.81
CA VAL A 101 -20.67 1.09 10.41
C VAL A 101 -19.58 1.61 9.48
N GLU A 102 -19.89 2.06 8.29
CA GLU A 102 -18.92 2.69 7.40
C GLU A 102 -18.47 4.04 7.97
N ALA A 103 -17.22 4.11 8.42
CA ALA A 103 -16.65 5.31 9.03
C ALA A 103 -16.20 6.33 7.99
N ALA A 104 -15.62 5.86 6.88
CA ALA A 104 -15.17 6.73 5.80
C ALA A 104 -15.16 6.01 4.45
N ARG A 105 -15.12 6.80 3.38
CA ARG A 105 -14.93 6.33 2.01
C ARG A 105 -14.02 7.28 1.26
N ALA A 106 -13.16 6.72 0.42
CA ALA A 106 -12.24 7.50 -0.38
C ALA A 106 -12.23 7.07 -1.83
N VAL A 107 -11.93 8.02 -2.69
CA VAL A 107 -11.54 7.80 -4.07
C VAL A 107 -10.27 8.59 -4.35
N ILE A 108 -9.26 7.89 -4.84
CA ILE A 108 -7.98 8.44 -5.24
C ILE A 108 -7.83 8.22 -6.74
N THR A 109 -7.46 9.27 -7.45
CA THR A 109 -7.08 9.24 -8.86
C THR A 109 -5.65 9.77 -9.03
N PRO A 110 -5.02 9.69 -10.20
CA PRO A 110 -3.72 10.32 -10.40
C PRO A 110 -3.68 11.81 -10.04
N ASP A 111 -4.81 12.51 -10.17
CA ASP A 111 -4.88 13.97 -10.04
C ASP A 111 -5.54 14.43 -8.73
N SER A 112 -6.32 13.58 -8.08
CA SER A 112 -7.17 14.00 -6.95
C SER A 112 -7.33 12.96 -5.86
N ILE A 113 -7.66 13.46 -4.69
CA ILE A 113 -8.07 12.70 -3.52
C ILE A 113 -9.41 13.23 -3.05
N MET A 114 -10.38 12.36 -2.87
CA MET A 114 -11.68 12.66 -2.28
C MET A 114 -11.95 11.70 -1.13
N VAL A 115 -12.32 12.22 0.02
CA VAL A 115 -12.64 11.44 1.22
C VAL A 115 -13.92 11.96 1.81
N VAL A 116 -14.82 11.08 2.20
CA VAL A 116 -15.96 11.40 3.07
C VAL A 116 -15.76 10.70 4.41
N ASN A 117 -15.84 11.48 5.49
CA ASN A 117 -15.91 10.99 6.85
C ASN A 117 -17.39 10.96 7.27
N ARG A 118 -17.95 9.76 7.34
CA ARG A 118 -19.37 9.58 7.64
C ARG A 118 -19.71 9.75 9.11
N LEU A 119 -18.73 9.57 9.99
CA LEU A 119 -18.93 9.72 11.43
C LEU A 119 -19.06 11.19 11.83
N GLN A 120 -18.45 12.08 11.05
CA GLN A 120 -18.42 13.52 11.35
C GLN A 120 -19.22 14.37 10.37
N GLY A 121 -19.73 13.80 9.27
CA GLY A 121 -20.37 14.58 8.22
C GLY A 121 -19.42 15.54 7.50
N LEU A 122 -18.15 15.15 7.35
CA LEU A 122 -17.12 15.97 6.72
C LEU A 122 -16.60 15.35 5.42
N TYR A 123 -16.08 16.17 4.51
CA TYR A 123 -15.38 15.69 3.34
C TYR A 123 -14.13 16.49 3.01
N ILE A 124 -13.19 15.82 2.32
CA ILE A 124 -11.99 16.37 1.72
C ILE A 124 -12.10 16.20 0.20
N ARG A 125 -11.70 17.22 -0.53
CA ARG A 125 -11.56 17.18 -1.98
C ARG A 125 -10.35 18.01 -2.37
N GLU A 126 -9.20 17.31 -2.57
CA GLU A 126 -7.91 17.95 -2.77
C GLU A 126 -7.18 17.36 -3.97
N PRO A 127 -6.21 18.08 -4.58
CA PRO A 127 -5.28 17.49 -5.54
C PRO A 127 -4.49 16.34 -4.90
N PHE A 128 -4.03 15.36 -5.72
CA PHE A 128 -3.26 14.22 -5.21
C PHE A 128 -2.05 14.64 -4.35
N ARG A 129 -1.38 15.75 -4.69
CA ARG A 129 -0.23 16.29 -3.93
C ARG A 129 -0.53 16.55 -2.43
N PHE A 130 -1.78 16.62 -2.04
CA PHE A 130 -2.18 16.75 -0.63
C PHE A 130 -1.63 15.61 0.24
N ILE A 131 -1.45 14.40 -0.33
CA ILE A 131 -0.90 13.26 0.40
C ILE A 131 0.58 13.46 0.78
N HIS A 132 1.29 14.35 0.08
CA HIS A 132 2.73 14.57 0.30
C HIS A 132 3.04 15.10 1.70
N GLN A 133 2.10 15.77 2.35
CA GLN A 133 2.27 16.22 3.75
C GLN A 133 2.29 15.06 4.76
N PHE A 134 1.88 13.85 4.36
CA PHE A 134 1.82 12.65 5.21
C PHE A 134 2.84 11.59 4.80
N ALA A 135 3.15 11.48 3.53
CA ALA A 135 3.91 10.36 2.98
C ALA A 135 5.11 10.79 2.10
N GLY A 136 5.36 12.11 1.98
CA GLY A 136 6.46 12.64 1.18
C GLY A 136 6.16 12.78 -0.31
N LYS A 137 6.92 13.64 -1.00
CA LYS A 137 6.71 14.03 -2.41
C LYS A 137 6.81 12.88 -3.41
N LEU A 138 7.48 11.80 -3.05
CA LEU A 138 7.72 10.66 -3.92
C LEU A 138 6.59 9.63 -3.92
N VAL A 139 5.62 9.77 -3.02
CA VAL A 139 4.42 8.96 -3.03
C VAL A 139 3.46 9.55 -4.06
N ASN A 140 3.42 8.95 -5.25
CA ASN A 140 2.44 9.23 -6.28
C ASN A 140 1.35 8.15 -6.31
N PHE A 141 0.38 8.28 -7.21
CA PHE A 141 -0.71 7.32 -7.35
C PHE A 141 -0.21 5.88 -7.61
N LYS A 142 0.78 5.72 -8.50
CA LYS A 142 1.36 4.41 -8.83
C LYS A 142 2.11 3.81 -7.65
N THR A 143 2.76 4.65 -6.83
CA THR A 143 3.36 4.22 -5.56
C THR A 143 2.31 3.60 -4.64
N VAL A 144 1.20 4.30 -4.39
CA VAL A 144 0.11 3.78 -3.53
C VAL A 144 -0.46 2.48 -4.10
N GLN A 145 -0.72 2.44 -5.41
CA GLN A 145 -1.20 1.24 -6.09
C GLN A 145 -0.23 0.06 -5.92
N SER A 146 1.07 0.27 -6.14
CA SER A 146 2.10 -0.76 -6.01
C SER A 146 2.17 -1.32 -4.58
N LEU A 147 2.18 -0.45 -3.58
CA LEU A 147 2.26 -0.86 -2.17
C LEU A 147 1.04 -1.68 -1.72
N LEU A 148 -0.16 -1.36 -2.20
CA LEU A 148 -1.39 -2.08 -1.85
C LEU A 148 -1.45 -3.51 -2.41
N VAL A 149 -0.70 -3.81 -3.48
CA VAL A 149 -0.62 -5.16 -4.07
C VAL A 149 0.70 -5.86 -3.78
N GLY A 150 1.64 -5.22 -3.07
CA GLY A 150 2.95 -5.76 -2.73
C GLY A 150 3.96 -5.76 -3.87
N ASN A 151 3.78 -4.88 -4.85
CA ASN A 151 4.72 -4.68 -5.94
C ASN A 151 5.88 -3.75 -5.55
N ALA A 152 6.97 -3.83 -6.28
CA ALA A 152 8.00 -2.81 -6.27
C ALA A 152 7.44 -1.48 -6.80
N ILE A 153 7.90 -0.37 -6.25
CA ILE A 153 7.66 0.95 -6.80
C ILE A 153 8.50 1.08 -8.07
N GLY A 154 7.83 1.27 -9.22
CA GLY A 154 8.48 1.19 -10.54
C GLY A 154 9.64 2.17 -10.72
N GLU A 155 9.51 3.37 -10.17
CA GLU A 155 10.52 4.43 -10.23
C GLU A 155 11.83 4.07 -9.50
N LEU A 156 11.78 3.14 -8.53
CA LEU A 156 12.95 2.67 -7.79
C LEU A 156 13.73 1.59 -8.56
N LEU A 157 13.14 1.01 -9.60
CA LEU A 157 13.79 0.03 -10.47
C LEU A 157 14.37 0.76 -11.69
N ASN A 158 15.48 1.44 -11.50
CA ASN A 158 16.15 2.26 -12.52
C ASN A 158 17.61 1.84 -12.70
N ASP A 159 18.28 2.37 -13.73
CA ASP A 159 19.64 1.96 -14.13
C ASP A 159 20.72 2.32 -13.08
N ASN A 160 20.42 3.20 -12.14
CA ASN A 160 21.28 3.54 -11.01
C ASN A 160 21.11 2.58 -9.81
N SER A 161 20.26 1.57 -9.92
CA SER A 161 20.03 0.58 -8.86
C SER A 161 21.24 -0.33 -8.65
N ILE A 162 21.66 -0.48 -7.40
CA ILE A 162 22.77 -1.35 -7.00
C ILE A 162 22.20 -2.63 -6.39
N PHE A 163 22.48 -3.76 -7.02
CA PHE A 163 22.04 -5.08 -6.59
C PHE A 163 23.12 -5.76 -5.76
N THR A 164 22.82 -6.08 -4.50
CA THR A 164 23.73 -6.77 -3.59
C THR A 164 23.10 -8.07 -3.09
N PRO A 165 23.71 -9.24 -3.29
CA PRO A 165 23.25 -10.48 -2.70
C PRO A 165 23.32 -10.43 -1.16
N GLN A 166 22.29 -10.97 -0.49
CA GLN A 166 22.21 -11.08 0.97
C GLN A 166 21.62 -12.46 1.33
N GLY A 167 22.47 -13.47 1.43
CA GLY A 167 22.03 -14.87 1.57
C GLY A 167 21.19 -15.29 0.36
N THR A 168 19.97 -15.79 0.59
CA THR A 168 19.00 -16.13 -0.46
C THR A 168 18.25 -14.93 -1.04
N ASN A 169 18.39 -13.77 -0.41
CA ASN A 169 17.71 -12.54 -0.80
C ASN A 169 18.61 -11.65 -1.67
N THR A 170 18.01 -10.65 -2.29
CA THR A 170 18.73 -9.58 -3.01
C THR A 170 18.31 -8.23 -2.46
N VAL A 171 19.28 -7.41 -2.11
CA VAL A 171 19.06 -6.00 -1.75
C VAL A 171 19.25 -5.15 -2.99
N VAL A 172 18.32 -4.24 -3.23
CA VAL A 172 18.42 -3.21 -4.27
C VAL A 172 18.45 -1.86 -3.58
N ASN A 173 19.55 -1.15 -3.71
CA ASN A 173 19.74 0.19 -3.16
C ASN A 173 19.87 1.20 -4.29
N GLY A 174 19.54 2.45 -3.98
CA GLY A 174 19.78 3.56 -4.87
C GLY A 174 19.28 4.87 -4.30
N ASN A 175 19.48 5.91 -5.09
CA ASN A 175 18.98 7.25 -4.80
C ASN A 175 18.08 7.70 -5.96
N LEU A 176 17.02 8.41 -5.60
CA LEU A 176 16.11 9.07 -6.54
C LEU A 176 15.87 10.49 -6.04
N GLN A 177 16.55 11.47 -6.64
CA GLN A 177 16.62 12.85 -6.11
C GLN A 177 17.10 12.84 -4.65
N ASP A 178 16.36 13.46 -3.71
CA ASP A 178 16.66 13.54 -2.28
C ASP A 178 16.28 12.26 -1.50
N LEU A 179 15.84 11.22 -2.20
CA LEU A 179 15.37 9.97 -1.61
C LEU A 179 16.43 8.88 -1.68
N ILE A 180 16.77 8.31 -0.55
CA ILE A 180 17.52 7.06 -0.44
C ILE A 180 16.50 5.93 -0.36
N TYR A 181 16.66 4.89 -1.17
CA TYR A 181 15.79 3.72 -1.11
C TYR A 181 16.55 2.42 -0.94
N ARG A 182 15.86 1.47 -0.32
CA ARG A 182 16.30 0.09 -0.17
C ARG A 182 15.11 -0.84 -0.37
N LEU A 183 15.23 -1.77 -1.32
CA LEU A 183 14.30 -2.88 -1.51
C LEU A 183 14.98 -4.16 -1.05
N LEU A 184 14.28 -4.99 -0.31
CA LEU A 184 14.67 -6.38 -0.04
C LEU A 184 13.78 -7.28 -0.90
N LEU A 185 14.40 -8.05 -1.76
CA LEU A 185 13.75 -9.04 -2.63
C LEU A 185 14.00 -10.44 -2.08
N GLY A 186 12.95 -11.24 -2.00
CA GLY A 186 13.08 -12.67 -1.70
C GLY A 186 13.76 -13.45 -2.84
N ALA A 187 14.05 -14.72 -2.62
CA ALA A 187 14.66 -15.60 -3.62
C ALA A 187 13.85 -15.69 -4.93
N ASP A 188 12.57 -15.40 -4.89
CA ASP A 188 11.65 -15.34 -6.02
C ASP A 188 11.54 -13.94 -6.66
N LEU A 189 12.39 -13.00 -6.25
CA LEU A 189 12.42 -11.61 -6.66
C LEU A 189 11.13 -10.80 -6.32
N LYS A 190 10.30 -11.30 -5.41
CA LYS A 190 9.19 -10.53 -4.84
C LYS A 190 9.70 -9.59 -3.76
N VAL A 191 9.09 -8.41 -3.68
CA VAL A 191 9.46 -7.44 -2.64
C VAL A 191 8.97 -7.92 -1.28
N THR A 192 9.89 -8.10 -0.34
CA THR A 192 9.59 -8.40 1.06
C THR A 192 9.68 -7.17 1.95
N GLN A 193 10.49 -6.18 1.57
CA GLN A 193 10.54 -4.89 2.26
C GLN A 193 10.91 -3.76 1.29
N THR A 194 10.27 -2.62 1.47
CA THR A 194 10.61 -1.34 0.84
C THR A 194 10.92 -0.33 1.94
N THR A 195 12.05 0.35 1.86
CA THR A 195 12.41 1.45 2.73
C THR A 195 12.74 2.67 1.89
N LEU A 196 12.10 3.79 2.21
CA LEU A 196 12.35 5.10 1.60
C LEU A 196 12.72 6.08 2.69
N THR A 197 13.76 6.90 2.49
CA THR A 197 14.19 7.90 3.46
C THR A 197 14.55 9.20 2.74
N ASN A 198 13.96 10.30 3.18
CA ASN A 198 14.37 11.65 2.84
C ASN A 198 14.86 12.33 4.12
N GLN A 199 16.17 12.41 4.30
CA GLN A 199 16.78 12.95 5.51
C GLN A 199 16.52 14.45 5.67
N LEU A 200 16.59 15.21 4.57
CA LEU A 200 16.37 16.67 4.59
C LEU A 200 14.93 17.01 4.98
N ALA A 201 13.97 16.27 4.48
CA ALA A 201 12.56 16.45 4.80
C ALA A 201 12.12 15.75 6.11
N LYS A 202 13.02 15.02 6.77
CA LYS A 202 12.69 14.17 7.94
C LYS A 202 11.50 13.23 7.68
N GLN A 203 11.55 12.57 6.52
CA GLN A 203 10.50 11.66 6.07
C GLN A 203 11.07 10.25 5.89
N SER A 204 10.29 9.25 6.31
CA SER A 204 10.58 7.85 6.07
C SER A 204 9.30 7.06 5.82
N LEU A 205 9.42 6.06 4.95
CA LEU A 205 8.38 5.07 4.71
C LEU A 205 9.03 3.69 4.71
N GLN A 206 8.51 2.79 5.52
CA GLN A 206 8.87 1.38 5.49
C GLN A 206 7.61 0.56 5.25
N VAL A 207 7.66 -0.34 4.28
CA VAL A 207 6.60 -1.30 4.00
C VAL A 207 7.20 -2.70 4.03
N THR A 208 6.61 -3.59 4.82
CA THR A 208 7.02 -5.00 4.91
C THR A 208 5.89 -5.88 4.40
N ASN A 209 6.21 -6.75 3.46
CA ASN A 209 5.29 -7.71 2.86
C ASN A 209 5.58 -9.12 3.39
N GLY A 210 4.56 -9.79 3.92
CA GLY A 210 4.68 -11.14 4.47
C GLY A 210 3.50 -12.05 4.14
N ALA A 211 3.61 -13.31 4.53
CA ALA A 211 2.57 -14.32 4.35
C ALA A 211 1.95 -14.30 2.93
N PHE A 212 2.77 -14.60 1.93
CA PHE A 212 2.34 -14.60 0.54
C PHE A 212 1.31 -15.69 0.27
N ILE A 213 0.27 -15.35 -0.50
CA ILE A 213 -0.83 -16.23 -0.89
C ILE A 213 -0.97 -16.24 -2.42
N GLN A 214 -1.62 -17.28 -2.93
CA GLN A 214 -2.00 -17.35 -4.34
C GLN A 214 -3.46 -16.89 -4.51
N ALA A 215 -3.69 -15.94 -5.40
CA ALA A 215 -5.01 -15.44 -5.80
C ALA A 215 -5.05 -15.30 -7.33
N ASN A 216 -5.99 -15.95 -8.02
CA ASN A 216 -6.14 -15.92 -9.48
C ASN A 216 -4.79 -16.10 -10.22
N ASN A 217 -4.02 -17.16 -9.88
CA ASN A 217 -2.67 -17.46 -10.42
C ASN A 217 -1.60 -16.39 -10.16
N ARG A 218 -1.83 -15.45 -9.25
CA ARG A 218 -0.87 -14.44 -8.82
C ARG A 218 -0.47 -14.66 -7.37
N ILE A 219 0.80 -14.42 -7.07
CA ILE A 219 1.31 -14.50 -5.70
C ILE A 219 1.43 -13.08 -5.17
N VAL A 220 0.70 -12.79 -4.08
CA VAL A 220 0.64 -11.48 -3.43
C VAL A 220 0.80 -11.63 -1.91
N PRO A 221 1.27 -10.59 -1.20
CA PRO A 221 1.29 -10.61 0.25
C PRO A 221 -0.14 -10.58 0.81
N SER A 222 -0.42 -11.44 1.79
CA SER A 222 -1.61 -11.31 2.62
C SER A 222 -1.37 -10.40 3.83
N GLN A 223 -0.11 -10.09 4.15
CA GLN A 223 0.27 -9.20 5.23
C GLN A 223 1.10 -8.04 4.67
N ILE A 224 0.66 -6.82 4.94
CA ILE A 224 1.38 -5.60 4.58
C ILE A 224 1.43 -4.71 5.82
N ASP A 225 2.64 -4.46 6.34
CA ASP A 225 2.87 -3.56 7.45
C ASP A 225 3.53 -2.28 6.94
N ILE A 226 2.87 -1.15 7.16
CA ILE A 226 3.28 0.17 6.69
C ILE A 226 3.64 1.03 7.91
N ASN A 227 4.83 1.61 7.91
CA ASN A 227 5.27 2.61 8.87
C ASN A 227 5.71 3.86 8.10
N SER A 228 5.06 4.98 8.35
CA SER A 228 5.38 6.26 7.74
C SER A 228 5.63 7.32 8.82
N THR A 229 6.67 8.11 8.63
CA THR A 229 6.97 9.27 9.47
C THR A 229 7.20 10.48 8.57
N SER A 230 6.60 11.62 8.92
CA SER A 230 6.79 12.89 8.23
C SER A 230 6.77 14.02 9.26
N GLY A 231 7.95 14.51 9.63
CA GLY A 231 8.10 15.43 10.77
C GLY A 231 7.54 14.81 12.05
N ASN A 232 6.53 15.43 12.64
CA ASN A 232 5.88 14.96 13.87
C ASN A 232 4.69 14.02 13.60
N LYS A 233 4.38 13.72 12.34
CA LYS A 233 3.29 12.83 11.96
C LYS A 233 3.81 11.41 11.85
N LYS A 234 3.17 10.46 12.53
CA LYS A 234 3.47 9.04 12.46
C LYS A 234 2.22 8.25 12.09
N ILE A 235 2.33 7.42 11.07
CA ILE A 235 1.26 6.53 10.62
C ILE A 235 1.79 5.11 10.60
N GLN A 236 1.07 4.20 11.24
CA GLN A 236 1.35 2.77 11.20
C GLN A 236 0.06 2.05 10.79
N ALA A 237 0.16 1.18 9.80
CA ALA A 237 -0.97 0.38 9.35
C ALA A 237 -0.53 -1.07 9.14
N SER A 238 -1.23 -2.00 9.78
CA SER A 238 -1.03 -3.43 9.62
C SER A 238 -2.22 -4.04 8.90
N LEU A 239 -2.09 -4.28 7.60
CA LEU A 239 -3.13 -4.87 6.77
C LEU A 239 -2.98 -6.40 6.76
N ARG A 240 -4.09 -7.10 6.98
CA ARG A 240 -4.18 -8.57 6.92
C ARG A 240 -5.31 -8.93 5.96
N TYR A 241 -4.93 -9.14 4.68
CA TYR A 241 -5.89 -9.51 3.65
C TYR A 241 -6.48 -10.89 3.92
N ASN A 242 -7.78 -10.97 4.01
CA ASN A 242 -8.55 -12.20 4.12
C ASN A 242 -9.28 -12.56 2.81
N LYS A 243 -9.34 -11.63 1.87
CA LYS A 243 -9.85 -11.84 0.52
C LYS A 243 -9.06 -10.98 -0.47
N VAL A 244 -8.62 -11.60 -1.58
CA VAL A 244 -7.99 -10.92 -2.72
C VAL A 244 -8.52 -11.53 -4.00
N GLU A 245 -8.91 -10.67 -4.93
CA GLU A 245 -9.44 -11.05 -6.26
C GLU A 245 -8.89 -10.09 -7.32
N PHE A 246 -8.69 -10.61 -8.53
CA PHE A 246 -8.17 -9.88 -9.68
C PHE A 246 -9.08 -10.01 -10.88
N ASP A 247 -9.07 -8.98 -11.73
CA ASP A 247 -9.67 -8.94 -13.05
C ASP A 247 -11.17 -9.23 -13.07
N LEU A 248 -11.85 -8.87 -11.97
CA LEU A 248 -13.31 -8.89 -11.88
C LEU A 248 -13.89 -7.52 -12.26
N PRO A 249 -15.11 -7.47 -12.82
CA PRO A 249 -15.86 -6.21 -12.92
C PRO A 249 -16.07 -5.60 -11.53
N LEU A 250 -15.71 -4.34 -11.35
CA LEU A 250 -15.80 -3.66 -10.06
C LEU A 250 -16.55 -2.34 -10.19
N GLU A 251 -17.39 -2.05 -9.20
CA GLU A 251 -18.00 -0.73 -9.03
C GLU A 251 -17.23 0.11 -8.02
N TYR A 252 -17.27 1.44 -8.18
CA TYR A 252 -16.56 2.40 -7.37
C TYR A 252 -17.54 3.49 -6.85
N PRO A 253 -18.59 3.11 -6.10
CA PRO A 253 -19.62 4.05 -5.69
C PRO A 253 -19.06 5.11 -4.74
N PHE A 254 -19.19 6.38 -5.12
CA PHE A 254 -18.75 7.50 -4.31
C PHE A 254 -19.71 8.69 -4.51
N SER A 255 -20.17 9.24 -3.40
CA SER A 255 -20.95 10.46 -3.38
C SER A 255 -20.65 11.26 -2.12
N ILE A 256 -20.68 12.56 -2.23
CA ILE A 256 -20.60 13.50 -1.10
C ILE A 256 -22.03 13.95 -0.79
N PRO A 257 -22.59 13.61 0.39
CA PRO A 257 -23.91 14.10 0.78
C PRO A 257 -23.94 15.62 0.85
N LYS A 258 -25.05 16.22 0.46
CA LYS A 258 -25.21 17.70 0.46
C LYS A 258 -25.08 18.33 1.85
N SER A 259 -25.35 17.56 2.90
CA SER A 259 -25.26 17.99 4.30
C SER A 259 -23.84 17.95 4.87
N TYR A 260 -22.86 17.47 4.11
CA TYR A 260 -21.48 17.34 4.61
C TYR A 260 -20.71 18.64 4.39
N GLU A 261 -19.91 19.00 5.38
CA GLU A 261 -19.06 20.19 5.33
C GLU A 261 -17.67 19.84 4.79
N ARG A 262 -17.11 20.75 3.97
CA ARG A 262 -15.73 20.61 3.51
C ARG A 262 -14.77 20.92 4.65
N THR A 263 -13.76 20.06 4.82
CA THR A 263 -12.63 20.33 5.72
C THR A 263 -11.34 20.45 4.89
N ASN A 264 -10.46 21.36 5.33
CA ASN A 264 -9.14 21.61 4.73
C ASN A 264 -8.03 20.85 5.47
#